data_0e7fd1abd2c91b39967839bdd4e7691a
#
_entry.id   0e7fd1abd2c91b39967839bdd4e7691a
#
_cell.length_a   1.000
_cell.length_b   1.000
_cell.length_c   1.000
_cell.angle_alpha   90.00
_cell.angle_beta   90.00
_cell.angle_gamma   90.00
#
_symmetry.space_group_name_H-M   'P 1'
#
loop_
_entity.id
_entity.type
_entity.pdbx_description
1 polymer ?
#
loop_
_entity_poly.entity_id
_entity_poly.type
_entity_poly.pdbx_seq_one_letter_code
_entity_poly.pdbx_strand_id
1 'polypeptide(L)'
;MFKRFENHRIRMFVAMLLSASIAPALAQIERQYGAHVHGTSILDIALDGKTLTIHLDAPGMNLLGFEHAPRDAVERANVVSVLADLHAPSAWLLPAAAAECRLMHVNVESKGLSDATSAKSNSTVNREAASAKAHADFDADYTFECAQPDRLNAIDIQLVARYAATRIVTVNIASRAGQSTVDLSGTRTRAPFPQ
;
A
#
# COMPACT_ATOMS: atom_id res chain seq x y z
N MET A 1 -79.22 30.51 -10.70
CA MET A 1 -78.51 30.30 -11.94
C MET A 1 -77.17 31.04 -11.89
N PHE A 2 -76.17 30.43 -11.34
CA PHE A 2 -74.76 30.92 -11.42
C PHE A 2 -73.80 29.72 -11.31
N LYS A 3 -72.88 29.67 -12.27
CA LYS A 3 -71.93 28.58 -12.60
C LYS A 3 -70.88 28.38 -11.54
N ARG A 4 -70.71 27.14 -11.11
CA ARG A 4 -69.45 26.63 -10.48
C ARG A 4 -68.56 26.12 -11.59
N PHE A 5 -67.56 26.88 -11.94
CA PHE A 5 -66.41 26.42 -12.71
C PHE A 5 -65.16 26.93 -12.04
N GLU A 6 -64.10 26.13 -12.17
CA GLU A 6 -62.73 26.41 -11.70
C GLU A 6 -62.33 25.99 -10.28
N ASN A 7 -61.80 24.82 -10.20
CA ASN A 7 -60.75 24.53 -9.21
C ASN A 7 -60.08 23.18 -9.50
N HIS A 8 -60.03 22.71 -10.74
CA HIS A 8 -59.41 21.42 -11.07
C HIS A 8 -58.03 21.52 -11.77
N ARG A 9 -57.48 22.71 -11.95
CA ARG A 9 -56.22 22.90 -12.68
C ARG A 9 -54.97 23.21 -11.80
N ILE A 10 -55.13 23.37 -10.49
CA ILE A 10 -54.02 23.73 -9.60
C ILE A 10 -53.42 22.51 -8.87
N ARG A 11 -54.01 21.33 -8.95
CA ARG A 11 -53.49 20.14 -8.23
C ARG A 11 -52.52 19.26 -9.02
N MET A 12 -52.17 19.63 -10.26
CA MET A 12 -51.34 18.78 -11.12
C MET A 12 -49.90 19.26 -11.35
N PHE A 13 -49.47 20.32 -10.64
CA PHE A 13 -48.14 20.92 -10.81
C PHE A 13 -47.18 20.78 -9.63
N VAL A 14 -47.53 20.07 -8.56
CA VAL A 14 -46.64 19.92 -7.35
C VAL A 14 -46.00 18.54 -7.24
N ALA A 15 -46.28 17.61 -8.15
CA ALA A 15 -45.74 16.22 -8.05
C ALA A 15 -44.49 15.93 -8.87
N MET A 16 -43.78 16.95 -9.40
CA MET A 16 -42.68 16.70 -10.36
C MET A 16 -41.36 17.35 -9.99
N LEU A 17 -41.01 17.41 -8.74
CA LEU A 17 -39.70 17.98 -8.33
C LEU A 17 -39.14 17.30 -7.08
N LEU A 18 -38.97 15.99 -7.04
CA LEU A 18 -38.08 15.32 -6.08
C LEU A 18 -37.45 14.07 -6.70
N SER A 19 -36.80 14.21 -7.84
CA SER A 19 -35.81 13.23 -8.29
C SER A 19 -34.46 13.67 -7.69
N ALA A 20 -34.24 13.38 -6.42
CA ALA A 20 -32.92 13.52 -5.81
C ALA A 20 -32.00 12.49 -6.46
N SER A 21 -31.13 12.97 -7.33
CA SER A 21 -30.03 12.18 -7.90
C SER A 21 -29.11 11.77 -6.76
N ILE A 22 -29.20 10.53 -6.30
CA ILE A 22 -28.22 9.90 -5.44
C ILE A 22 -27.00 9.62 -6.31
N ALA A 23 -26.09 10.58 -6.41
CA ALA A 23 -24.76 10.32 -6.95
C ALA A 23 -24.04 9.37 -5.99
N PRO A 24 -23.47 8.24 -6.46
CA PRO A 24 -22.62 7.42 -5.60
C PRO A 24 -21.44 8.28 -5.20
N ALA A 25 -21.30 8.56 -3.92
CA ALA A 25 -20.07 9.12 -3.35
C ALA A 25 -19.00 8.03 -3.50
N LEU A 26 -18.15 8.17 -4.51
CA LEU A 26 -16.89 7.44 -4.56
C LEU A 26 -16.08 7.93 -3.36
N ALA A 27 -16.16 7.21 -2.25
CA ALA A 27 -15.27 7.40 -1.12
C ALA A 27 -13.85 7.11 -1.64
N GLN A 28 -13.09 8.16 -1.93
CA GLN A 28 -11.65 8.04 -2.09
C GLN A 28 -11.14 7.64 -0.69
N ILE A 29 -10.68 6.41 -0.59
CA ILE A 29 -9.92 5.96 0.59
C ILE A 29 -8.56 6.64 0.46
N GLU A 30 -8.47 7.86 1.00
CA GLU A 30 -7.18 8.50 1.22
C GLU A 30 -6.53 7.74 2.36
N ARG A 31 -5.51 6.93 2.03
CA ARG A 31 -4.67 6.30 3.05
C ARG A 31 -3.95 7.41 3.80
N GLN A 32 -4.41 7.74 4.99
CA GLN A 32 -3.64 8.55 5.92
C GLN A 32 -2.50 7.67 6.46
N TYR A 33 -1.32 7.83 5.87
CA TYR A 33 -0.11 7.25 6.43
C TYR A 33 0.11 7.90 7.81
N GLY A 34 0.07 7.08 8.86
CA GLY A 34 0.44 7.51 10.21
C GLY A 34 1.91 7.95 10.25
N ALA A 35 2.30 8.66 11.31
CA ALA A 35 3.70 8.99 11.51
C ALA A 35 4.53 7.70 11.52
N HIS A 36 5.55 7.64 10.65
CA HIS A 36 6.45 6.48 10.55
C HIS A 36 7.20 6.29 11.87
N VAL A 37 7.29 5.04 12.32
CA VAL A 37 8.08 4.67 13.50
C VAL A 37 9.34 3.98 13.03
N HIS A 38 10.49 4.59 13.29
CA HIS A 38 11.79 4.01 12.96
C HIS A 38 11.92 2.59 13.54
N GLY A 39 12.35 1.67 12.71
CA GLY A 39 12.48 0.27 13.05
C GLY A 39 11.21 -0.54 12.87
N THR A 40 10.07 0.07 12.50
CA THR A 40 8.82 -0.62 12.19
C THR A 40 8.44 -0.42 10.73
N SER A 41 8.20 -1.51 10.02
CA SER A 41 7.59 -1.53 8.67
C SER A 41 6.23 -2.21 8.74
N ILE A 42 5.34 -1.88 7.82
CA ILE A 42 3.97 -2.41 7.79
C ILE A 42 3.78 -3.22 6.51
N LEU A 43 3.19 -4.39 6.62
CA LEU A 43 2.65 -5.14 5.48
C LEU A 43 1.15 -5.34 5.65
N ASP A 44 0.40 -4.82 4.69
CA ASP A 44 -1.03 -5.08 4.56
C ASP A 44 -1.24 -6.17 3.51
N ILE A 45 -1.86 -7.27 3.90
CA ILE A 45 -2.05 -8.47 3.09
C ILE A 45 -3.54 -8.74 2.96
N ALA A 46 -4.02 -8.95 1.73
CA ALA A 46 -5.39 -9.37 1.48
C ALA A 46 -5.44 -10.56 0.52
N LEU A 47 -6.22 -11.58 0.89
CA LEU A 47 -6.55 -12.72 0.03
C LEU A 47 -8.02 -12.65 -0.36
N ASP A 48 -8.29 -12.39 -1.64
CA ASP A 48 -9.63 -12.40 -2.22
C ASP A 48 -9.71 -13.42 -3.37
N GLY A 49 -10.45 -14.49 -3.15
CA GLY A 49 -10.51 -15.61 -4.06
C GLY A 49 -9.11 -16.21 -4.30
N LYS A 50 -8.59 -16.08 -5.51
CA LYS A 50 -7.24 -16.53 -5.89
C LYS A 50 -6.20 -15.42 -5.86
N THR A 51 -6.61 -14.19 -5.66
CA THR A 51 -5.73 -13.02 -5.72
C THR A 51 -5.21 -12.71 -4.32
N LEU A 52 -3.89 -12.75 -4.16
CA LEU A 52 -3.18 -12.30 -2.98
C LEU A 52 -2.54 -10.96 -3.29
N THR A 53 -2.96 -9.91 -2.61
CA THR A 53 -2.36 -8.57 -2.68
C THR A 53 -1.59 -8.28 -1.41
N ILE A 54 -0.42 -7.65 -1.56
CA ILE A 54 0.45 -7.29 -0.44
C ILE A 54 0.95 -5.89 -0.70
N HIS A 55 0.79 -5.02 0.28
CA HIS A 55 1.32 -3.67 0.30
C HIS A 55 2.36 -3.54 1.41
N LEU A 56 3.55 -3.07 1.08
CA LEU A 56 4.62 -2.73 2.01
C LEU A 56 4.70 -1.21 2.16
N ASP A 57 4.70 -0.74 3.40
CA ASP A 57 5.08 0.61 3.79
C ASP A 57 6.31 0.53 4.70
N ALA A 58 7.43 1.08 4.23
CA ALA A 58 8.70 1.01 4.93
C ALA A 58 9.45 2.35 4.91
N PRO A 59 9.69 2.96 6.10
CA PRO A 59 10.56 4.12 6.19
C PRO A 59 11.94 3.85 5.61
N GLY A 60 12.53 4.84 4.93
CA GLY A 60 13.89 4.73 4.39
C GLY A 60 14.93 4.33 5.43
N MET A 61 14.79 4.83 6.66
CA MET A 61 15.64 4.43 7.79
C MET A 61 15.68 2.92 7.98
N ASN A 62 14.56 2.21 7.76
CA ASN A 62 14.46 0.77 7.99
C ASN A 62 15.23 -0.05 6.96
N LEU A 63 15.22 0.39 5.69
CA LEU A 63 15.82 -0.35 4.58
C LEU A 63 17.22 0.16 4.21
N LEU A 64 17.46 1.47 4.33
CA LEU A 64 18.70 2.13 3.94
C LEU A 64 19.62 2.44 5.14
N GLY A 65 19.03 2.66 6.34
CA GLY A 65 19.72 3.23 7.49
C GLY A 65 19.78 4.76 7.49
N PHE A 66 19.09 5.43 6.54
CA PHE A 66 18.95 6.89 6.47
C PHE A 66 17.62 7.29 5.81
N GLU A 67 17.22 8.57 5.97
CA GLU A 67 15.95 9.13 5.44
C GLU A 67 16.14 10.43 4.65
N HIS A 68 17.30 10.64 4.11
CA HIS A 68 17.63 11.81 3.30
C HIS A 68 17.96 11.40 1.86
N ALA A 69 17.97 12.37 0.94
CA ALA A 69 18.49 12.12 -0.41
C ALA A 69 19.94 11.60 -0.34
N PRO A 70 20.33 10.60 -1.14
CA PRO A 70 21.65 9.98 -1.06
C PRO A 70 22.77 11.00 -1.37
N ARG A 71 23.74 11.12 -0.46
CA ARG A 71 24.78 12.15 -0.47
C ARG A 71 26.01 11.76 -1.27
N ASP A 72 26.31 10.46 -1.34
CA ASP A 72 27.51 9.94 -2.00
C ASP A 72 27.22 8.72 -2.87
N ALA A 73 28.26 8.16 -3.45
CA ALA A 73 28.15 7.00 -4.34
C ALA A 73 27.74 5.71 -3.61
N VAL A 74 28.10 5.58 -2.33
CA VAL A 74 27.79 4.38 -1.53
C VAL A 74 26.32 4.40 -1.15
N GLU A 75 25.79 5.55 -0.69
CA GLU A 75 24.37 5.70 -0.40
C GLU A 75 23.50 5.50 -1.65
N ARG A 76 23.94 6.03 -2.81
CA ARG A 76 23.25 5.78 -4.10
C ARG A 76 23.23 4.31 -4.48
N ALA A 77 24.36 3.60 -4.32
CA ALA A 77 24.43 2.18 -4.60
C ALA A 77 23.52 1.38 -3.65
N ASN A 78 23.42 1.79 -2.38
CA ASN A 78 22.50 1.18 -1.41
C ASN A 78 21.05 1.35 -1.83
N VAL A 79 20.62 2.55 -2.27
CA VAL A 79 19.26 2.79 -2.80
C VAL A 79 18.97 1.87 -3.98
N VAL A 80 19.90 1.76 -4.93
CA VAL A 80 19.74 0.88 -6.11
C VAL A 80 19.59 -0.58 -5.67
N SER A 81 20.39 -1.03 -4.69
CA SER A 81 20.30 -2.39 -4.15
C SER A 81 18.95 -2.67 -3.49
N VAL A 82 18.47 -1.75 -2.65
CA VAL A 82 17.16 -1.89 -2.00
C VAL A 82 16.03 -1.93 -3.02
N LEU A 83 16.05 -1.05 -4.02
CA LEU A 83 15.05 -1.06 -5.09
C LEU A 83 15.06 -2.39 -5.86
N ALA A 84 16.26 -2.91 -6.17
CA ALA A 84 16.38 -4.22 -6.83
C ALA A 84 15.81 -5.36 -5.99
N ASP A 85 16.06 -5.34 -4.68
CA ASP A 85 15.49 -6.30 -3.73
C ASP A 85 13.96 -6.23 -3.67
N LEU A 86 13.40 -5.03 -3.60
CA LEU A 86 11.94 -4.83 -3.57
C LEU A 86 11.28 -5.27 -4.90
N HIS A 87 11.96 -5.07 -6.03
CA HIS A 87 11.48 -5.58 -7.32
C HIS A 87 11.58 -7.12 -7.46
N ALA A 88 12.34 -7.79 -6.60
CA ALA A 88 12.50 -9.24 -6.58
C ALA A 88 11.98 -9.87 -5.25
N PRO A 89 10.66 -9.76 -4.95
CA PRO A 89 10.11 -10.12 -3.64
C PRO A 89 10.27 -11.61 -3.30
N SER A 90 10.43 -12.49 -4.26
CA SER A 90 10.61 -13.93 -4.03
C SER A 90 11.84 -14.29 -3.17
N ALA A 91 12.76 -13.34 -2.98
CA ALA A 91 13.92 -13.53 -2.10
C ALA A 91 13.61 -13.35 -0.61
N TRP A 92 12.49 -12.70 -0.27
CA TRP A 92 12.16 -12.34 1.11
C TRP A 92 10.67 -12.44 1.48
N LEU A 93 9.78 -12.62 0.50
CA LEU A 93 8.33 -12.71 0.65
C LEU A 93 7.87 -14.03 0.04
N LEU A 94 7.59 -15.03 0.90
CA LEU A 94 7.43 -16.42 0.52
C LEU A 94 6.06 -16.93 0.96
N PRO A 95 5.00 -16.84 0.12
CA PRO A 95 3.75 -17.53 0.38
C PRO A 95 3.96 -19.04 0.51
N ALA A 96 3.16 -19.71 1.37
CA ALA A 96 3.24 -21.14 1.55
C ALA A 96 3.24 -21.87 0.19
N ALA A 97 4.26 -22.68 -0.07
CA ALA A 97 4.46 -23.36 -1.37
C ALA A 97 3.24 -24.18 -1.81
N ALA A 98 2.49 -24.75 -0.85
CA ALA A 98 1.27 -25.53 -1.11
C ALA A 98 0.14 -24.70 -1.75
N ALA A 99 0.19 -23.36 -1.63
CA ALA A 99 -0.78 -22.46 -2.26
C ALA A 99 -0.51 -22.21 -3.75
N GLU A 100 0.69 -22.58 -4.23
CA GLU A 100 1.09 -22.43 -5.63
C GLU A 100 0.86 -20.99 -6.15
N CYS A 101 1.30 -20.00 -5.34
CA CYS A 101 1.15 -18.59 -5.68
C CYS A 101 2.26 -18.16 -6.66
N ARG A 102 1.88 -17.46 -7.70
CA ARG A 102 2.79 -16.90 -8.71
C ARG A 102 2.69 -15.38 -8.72
N LEU A 103 3.83 -14.70 -8.67
CA LEU A 103 3.90 -13.24 -8.78
C LEU A 103 3.42 -12.79 -10.16
N MET A 104 2.46 -11.87 -10.18
CA MET A 104 1.85 -11.32 -11.38
C MET A 104 2.24 -9.88 -11.62
N HIS A 105 2.35 -9.09 -10.55
CA HIS A 105 2.63 -7.66 -10.64
C HIS A 105 3.49 -7.21 -9.47
N VAL A 106 4.38 -6.25 -9.75
CA VAL A 106 5.21 -5.53 -8.78
C VAL A 106 5.18 -4.05 -9.16
N ASN A 107 4.86 -3.21 -8.20
CA ASN A 107 5.05 -1.77 -8.29
C ASN A 107 5.86 -1.33 -7.08
N VAL A 108 6.93 -0.54 -7.28
CA VAL A 108 7.77 -0.02 -6.20
C VAL A 108 7.92 1.48 -6.39
N GLU A 109 7.55 2.23 -5.39
CA GLU A 109 7.72 3.67 -5.33
C GLU A 109 8.71 4.03 -4.23
N SER A 110 9.56 5.02 -4.48
CA SER A 110 10.46 5.59 -3.48
C SER A 110 10.24 7.09 -3.42
N LYS A 111 9.81 7.60 -2.28
CA LYS A 111 9.61 9.01 -2.02
C LYS A 111 10.87 9.60 -1.38
N GLY A 112 11.16 10.86 -1.64
CA GLY A 112 12.33 11.55 -1.06
C GLY A 112 13.71 11.12 -1.59
N LEU A 113 13.77 10.18 -2.55
CA LEU A 113 15.00 9.62 -3.12
C LEU A 113 15.22 9.99 -4.59
N SER A 114 14.48 10.94 -5.12
CA SER A 114 14.37 11.26 -6.56
C SER A 114 15.69 11.62 -7.26
N ASP A 115 16.74 11.98 -6.53
CA ASP A 115 18.05 12.32 -7.11
C ASP A 115 18.93 11.07 -7.40
N ALA A 116 18.52 9.87 -6.93
CA ALA A 116 19.30 8.65 -7.09
C ALA A 116 19.15 8.01 -8.50
N THR A 117 18.02 8.24 -9.18
CA THR A 117 17.70 7.59 -10.46
C THR A 117 17.74 8.56 -11.66
N SER A 118 17.82 9.87 -11.44
CA SER A 118 17.80 10.87 -12.50
C SER A 118 19.18 11.50 -12.75
N ALA A 119 19.99 10.82 -13.54
CA ALA A 119 21.04 11.52 -14.31
C ALA A 119 20.34 12.35 -15.40
N LYS A 120 20.22 13.68 -15.18
CA LYS A 120 19.66 14.71 -16.07
C LYS A 120 18.15 14.93 -15.99
N SER A 121 17.73 15.81 -15.12
CA SER A 121 16.64 16.73 -15.42
C SER A 121 17.05 18.15 -15.00
N ASN A 122 17.36 18.99 -16.00
CA ASN A 122 17.49 20.44 -15.85
C ASN A 122 16.10 21.03 -15.60
N SER A 123 15.68 21.07 -14.37
CA SER A 123 14.50 21.85 -13.96
C SER A 123 14.85 22.66 -12.72
N THR A 124 15.25 23.92 -12.98
CA THR A 124 15.42 24.98 -11.99
C THR A 124 14.06 25.50 -11.57
N VAL A 125 13.34 24.77 -10.71
CA VAL A 125 12.16 25.31 -10.04
C VAL A 125 12.16 24.86 -8.58
N ASN A 126 12.43 25.83 -7.68
CA ASN A 126 12.22 25.78 -6.22
C ASN A 126 12.66 24.51 -5.45
N ARG A 127 13.97 24.18 -5.54
CA ARG A 127 14.58 23.07 -4.79
C ARG A 127 14.68 23.27 -3.27
N GLU A 128 14.71 24.52 -2.78
CA GLU A 128 15.00 24.79 -1.37
C GLU A 128 13.83 24.55 -0.41
N ALA A 129 12.60 24.64 -0.86
CA ALA A 129 11.42 24.46 0.01
C ALA A 129 10.92 23.00 0.08
N ALA A 130 11.18 22.18 -0.94
CA ALA A 130 10.75 20.77 -0.99
C ALA A 130 11.73 19.82 -0.30
N SER A 131 13.02 20.17 -0.22
CA SER A 131 14.08 19.33 0.32
C SER A 131 14.11 19.26 1.85
N ALA A 132 13.47 20.19 2.57
CA ALA A 132 13.64 20.31 4.02
C ALA A 132 12.73 19.39 4.86
N LYS A 133 11.83 18.60 4.24
CA LYS A 133 10.84 17.75 4.97
C LYS A 133 10.46 16.42 4.30
N ALA A 134 11.05 16.04 3.20
CA ALA A 134 10.73 14.76 2.58
C ALA A 134 11.59 13.68 3.22
N HIS A 135 11.02 12.91 4.16
CA HIS A 135 11.59 11.65 4.60
C HIS A 135 11.60 10.68 3.42
N ALA A 136 12.64 9.87 3.34
CA ALA A 136 12.71 8.80 2.36
C ALA A 136 11.83 7.64 2.81
N ASP A 137 10.91 7.22 1.95
CA ASP A 137 10.01 6.12 2.20
C ASP A 137 9.92 5.20 0.97
N PHE A 138 9.63 3.93 1.21
CA PHE A 138 9.37 2.94 0.19
C PHE A 138 7.95 2.41 0.33
N ASP A 139 7.18 2.52 -0.75
CA ASP A 139 5.91 1.85 -0.93
C ASP A 139 6.08 0.77 -1.99
N ALA A 140 5.61 -0.45 -1.73
CA ALA A 140 5.65 -1.49 -2.73
C ALA A 140 4.36 -2.33 -2.73
N ASP A 141 3.80 -2.52 -3.93
CA ASP A 141 2.61 -3.33 -4.14
C ASP A 141 2.97 -4.60 -4.91
N TYR A 142 2.50 -5.73 -4.40
CA TYR A 142 2.68 -7.04 -5.00
C TYR A 142 1.33 -7.70 -5.20
N THR A 143 1.15 -8.30 -6.39
CA THR A 143 -0.03 -9.11 -6.67
C THR A 143 0.42 -10.51 -7.07
N PHE A 144 -0.13 -11.51 -6.39
CA PHE A 144 0.07 -12.93 -6.72
C PHE A 144 -1.26 -13.55 -7.12
N GLU A 145 -1.19 -14.55 -7.99
CA GLU A 145 -2.28 -15.48 -8.27
C GLU A 145 -1.94 -16.84 -7.66
N CYS A 146 -2.80 -17.33 -6.76
CA CYS A 146 -2.62 -18.60 -6.07
C CYS A 146 -3.54 -19.66 -6.68
N ALA A 147 -2.98 -20.77 -7.19
CA ALA A 147 -3.77 -21.85 -7.75
C ALA A 147 -4.55 -22.62 -6.67
N GLN A 148 -4.00 -22.68 -5.45
CA GLN A 148 -4.57 -23.36 -4.29
C GLN A 148 -4.72 -22.39 -3.09
N PRO A 149 -5.58 -21.36 -3.17
CA PRO A 149 -5.68 -20.33 -2.14
C PRO A 149 -6.08 -20.87 -0.76
N ASP A 150 -6.87 -21.94 -0.70
CA ASP A 150 -7.27 -22.59 0.56
C ASP A 150 -6.08 -23.27 1.28
N ARG A 151 -4.94 -23.43 0.63
CA ARG A 151 -3.70 -23.93 1.20
C ARG A 151 -2.73 -22.85 1.63
N LEU A 152 -3.09 -21.58 1.45
CA LEU A 152 -2.30 -20.45 1.92
C LEU A 152 -2.51 -20.25 3.42
N ASN A 153 -1.79 -20.99 4.21
CA ASN A 153 -1.90 -20.97 5.68
C ASN A 153 -0.93 -19.98 6.34
N ALA A 154 0.09 -19.51 5.64
CA ALA A 154 1.04 -18.51 6.12
C ALA A 154 1.88 -17.90 4.98
N ILE A 155 2.55 -16.79 5.30
CA ILE A 155 3.62 -16.20 4.48
C ILE A 155 4.86 -16.09 5.36
N ASP A 156 6.03 -16.49 4.84
CA ASP A 156 7.32 -16.20 5.48
C ASP A 156 7.86 -14.87 4.91
N ILE A 157 8.19 -13.94 5.82
CA ILE A 157 8.59 -12.56 5.53
C ILE A 157 9.94 -12.31 6.19
N GLN A 158 10.99 -12.11 5.40
CA GLN A 158 12.36 -12.07 5.90
C GLN A 158 12.93 -10.65 6.00
N LEU A 159 12.10 -9.61 6.05
CA LEU A 159 12.56 -8.21 6.11
C LEU A 159 13.42 -7.92 7.35
N VAL A 160 13.05 -8.44 8.53
CA VAL A 160 13.83 -8.27 9.77
C VAL A 160 15.22 -8.89 9.67
N ALA A 161 15.34 -10.06 9.04
CA ALA A 161 16.62 -10.73 8.85
C ALA A 161 17.49 -10.06 7.77
N ARG A 162 16.84 -9.42 6.79
CA ARG A 162 17.49 -8.83 5.62
C ARG A 162 17.98 -7.40 5.88
N TYR A 163 17.24 -6.63 6.65
CA TYR A 163 17.50 -5.21 6.92
C TYR A 163 17.69 -4.99 8.42
N ALA A 164 18.93 -4.77 8.85
CA ALA A 164 19.29 -4.69 10.28
C ALA A 164 18.59 -3.54 11.03
N ALA A 165 18.19 -2.47 10.32
CA ALA A 165 17.45 -1.35 10.91
C ALA A 165 15.93 -1.63 11.02
N THR A 166 15.39 -2.64 10.33
CA THR A 166 14.03 -3.13 10.51
C THR A 166 13.97 -4.06 11.72
N ARG A 167 13.37 -3.63 12.80
CA ARG A 167 13.25 -4.40 14.05
C ARG A 167 11.93 -5.13 14.18
N ILE A 168 10.87 -4.53 13.67
CA ILE A 168 9.51 -5.06 13.70
C ILE A 168 8.91 -4.92 12.31
N VAL A 169 8.19 -5.95 11.89
CA VAL A 169 7.29 -5.89 10.74
C VAL A 169 5.89 -6.22 11.25
N THR A 170 5.02 -5.22 11.29
CA THR A 170 3.60 -5.41 11.61
C THR A 170 2.89 -5.90 10.36
N VAL A 171 2.33 -7.09 10.42
CA VAL A 171 1.62 -7.74 9.31
C VAL A 171 0.14 -7.77 9.61
N ASN A 172 -0.65 -7.06 8.83
CA ASN A 172 -2.10 -7.08 8.86
C ASN A 172 -2.60 -8.00 7.75
N ILE A 173 -3.41 -8.98 8.08
CA ILE A 173 -3.94 -9.96 7.13
C ILE A 173 -5.45 -9.89 7.11
N ALA A 174 -6.03 -9.80 5.93
CA ALA A 174 -7.46 -9.90 5.68
C ALA A 174 -7.74 -11.05 4.70
N SER A 175 -8.72 -11.89 5.01
CA SER A 175 -9.20 -12.96 4.13
C SER A 175 -10.68 -13.23 4.40
N ARG A 176 -11.30 -14.14 3.65
CA ARG A 176 -12.67 -14.59 3.91
C ARG A 176 -12.83 -15.27 5.28
N ALA A 177 -11.76 -15.83 5.86
CA ALA A 177 -11.77 -16.47 7.18
C ALA A 177 -11.71 -15.44 8.32
N GLY A 178 -11.38 -14.17 8.04
CA GLY A 178 -11.30 -13.09 9.02
C GLY A 178 -10.08 -12.21 8.84
N GLN A 179 -9.76 -11.47 9.90
CA GLN A 179 -8.63 -10.57 9.97
C GLN A 179 -7.72 -10.93 11.14
N SER A 180 -6.43 -10.68 10.98
CA SER A 180 -5.43 -10.83 12.05
C SER A 180 -4.32 -9.81 11.88
N THR A 181 -3.64 -9.53 12.98
CA THR A 181 -2.40 -8.74 13.01
C THR A 181 -1.34 -9.50 13.77
N VAL A 182 -0.12 -9.51 13.27
CA VAL A 182 1.02 -10.14 13.93
C VAL A 182 2.27 -9.30 13.75
N ASP A 183 3.05 -9.15 14.82
CA ASP A 183 4.37 -8.54 14.77
C ASP A 183 5.44 -9.61 14.59
N LEU A 184 6.22 -9.44 13.52
CA LEU A 184 7.41 -10.24 13.24
C LEU A 184 8.65 -9.50 13.76
N SER A 185 9.51 -10.18 14.49
CA SER A 185 10.74 -9.62 15.06
C SER A 185 11.75 -10.72 15.41
N GLY A 186 13.03 -10.37 15.41
CA GLY A 186 14.09 -11.35 15.69
C GLY A 186 14.06 -12.51 14.68
N THR A 187 13.85 -13.74 15.16
CA THR A 187 13.76 -14.94 14.31
C THR A 187 12.36 -15.30 13.86
N ARG A 188 11.35 -14.54 14.30
CA ARG A 188 9.97 -14.78 13.87
C ARG A 188 9.77 -14.16 12.49
N THR A 189 9.63 -15.01 11.48
CA THR A 189 9.45 -14.60 10.08
C THR A 189 8.07 -14.98 9.53
N ARG A 190 7.33 -15.85 10.26
CA ARG A 190 6.10 -16.46 9.75
C ARG A 190 4.85 -15.72 10.22
N ALA A 191 4.04 -15.25 9.29
CA ALA A 191 2.74 -14.64 9.50
C ALA A 191 1.63 -15.66 9.12
N PRO A 192 0.89 -16.23 10.11
CA PRO A 192 -0.18 -17.18 9.82
C PRO A 192 -1.44 -16.47 9.33
N PHE A 193 -2.14 -17.08 8.38
CA PHE A 193 -3.47 -16.63 7.97
C PHE A 193 -4.53 -17.03 9.01
N PRO A 194 -5.62 -16.23 9.15
CA PRO A 194 -6.82 -16.65 9.91
C PRO A 194 -7.37 -17.97 9.38
N GLN A 195 -7.83 -18.83 10.30
CA GLN A 195 -8.42 -20.14 10.00
C GLN A 195 -9.93 -20.10 10.16
#